data_6c747a617e0381cfb03229757ca1006d
#
_entry.id   6c747a617e0381cfb03229757ca1006d
#
_cell.length_a   1.000
_cell.length_b   1.000
_cell.length_c   1.000
_cell.angle_alpha   90.00
_cell.angle_beta   90.00
_cell.angle_gamma   90.00
#
_symmetry.space_group_name_H-M   'P 1'
#
loop_
_entity.id
_entity.type
_entity.pdbx_description
1 polymer ?
#
loop_
_entity_poly.entity_id
_entity_poly.type
_entity_poly.pdbx_seq_one_letter_code
_entity_poly.pdbx_strand_id
1 'polypeptide(L)'
;MKDNELLFDRKSHVLYSKPCKKEILAKIALHYPEAERETVWEKVQRQYAVYLSDWRTDLGGKKNFHNGVGGTYDCIAIMSYYVVCKAVTSFREIEEMEENLILPTFRKLKFVDCNKPFWRKLMYKAFVRAKSGCDKWHDYEMSVAPYETDKPIYYEFTACPAAEFAIRHGLTDIMPALCNVDYASMELLHAKLVRTTTCVDGCRCDYTICGDKDPYLKEHPEYRDEAGFRRNK
;
A
#
# COMPACT_ATOMS: atom_id res chain seq x y z
N MET A 1 -15.59 3.77 -16.79
CA MET A 1 -16.74 3.00 -17.30
C MET A 1 -16.38 1.57 -17.71
N LYS A 2 -15.32 1.34 -18.49
CA LYS A 2 -14.91 -0.04 -18.87
C LYS A 2 -14.52 -0.92 -17.68
N ASP A 3 -13.96 -0.35 -16.62
CA ASP A 3 -13.52 -1.09 -15.44
C ASP A 3 -14.68 -1.54 -14.56
N ASN A 4 -15.79 -0.79 -14.54
CA ASN A 4 -16.98 -1.18 -13.80
C ASN A 4 -17.67 -2.43 -14.39
N GLU A 5 -17.60 -2.61 -15.71
CA GLU A 5 -18.11 -3.82 -16.36
C GLU A 5 -17.29 -5.06 -15.99
N LEU A 6 -15.98 -4.88 -15.79
CA LEU A 6 -15.08 -5.97 -15.39
C LEU A 6 -15.30 -6.44 -13.95
N LEU A 7 -15.75 -5.56 -13.06
CA LEU A 7 -16.05 -5.88 -11.67
C LEU A 7 -17.19 -6.88 -11.51
N PHE A 8 -18.21 -6.74 -12.32
CA PHE A 8 -19.39 -7.59 -12.25
C PHE A 8 -19.32 -8.81 -13.17
N ASP A 9 -18.29 -8.93 -13.97
CA ASP A 9 -18.02 -10.16 -14.71
C ASP A 9 -17.58 -11.25 -13.73
N ARG A 10 -18.48 -12.21 -13.47
CA ARG A 10 -18.26 -13.37 -12.58
C ARG A 10 -17.00 -14.17 -12.94
N LYS A 11 -16.54 -14.12 -14.17
CA LYS A 11 -15.31 -14.79 -14.64
C LYS A 11 -14.07 -13.96 -14.45
N SER A 12 -14.20 -12.65 -14.37
CA SER A 12 -13.04 -11.76 -14.33
C SER A 12 -12.71 -11.28 -12.94
N HIS A 13 -13.52 -11.33 -11.92
CA HIS A 13 -13.26 -11.03 -10.49
C HIS A 13 -11.95 -10.29 -10.14
N VAL A 14 -11.42 -9.38 -10.99
CA VAL A 14 -10.01 -9.43 -11.23
C VAL A 14 -9.35 -8.10 -11.16
N LEU A 15 -10.07 -7.08 -10.77
CA LEU A 15 -9.44 -5.80 -10.54
C LEU A 15 -8.83 -5.72 -9.12
N TYR A 16 -9.10 -6.68 -8.27
CA TYR A 16 -8.38 -6.94 -7.03
C TYR A 16 -7.83 -8.37 -7.02
N SER A 17 -6.74 -8.60 -6.29
CA SER A 17 -6.06 -9.89 -6.31
C SER A 17 -6.85 -11.00 -5.61
N LYS A 18 -6.58 -12.26 -5.97
CA LYS A 18 -7.14 -13.40 -5.25
C LYS A 18 -6.79 -13.41 -3.75
N PRO A 19 -5.55 -13.08 -3.34
CA PRO A 19 -5.21 -12.88 -1.94
C PRO A 19 -6.08 -11.82 -1.27
N CYS A 20 -6.25 -10.64 -1.87
CA CYS A 20 -7.09 -9.57 -1.32
C CYS A 20 -8.54 -10.04 -1.11
N LYS A 21 -9.15 -10.68 -2.12
CA LYS A 21 -10.48 -11.28 -1.96
C LYS A 21 -10.53 -12.25 -0.79
N LYS A 22 -9.52 -13.12 -0.65
CA LYS A 22 -9.46 -14.10 0.44
C LYS A 22 -9.40 -13.43 1.80
N GLU A 23 -8.61 -12.39 1.96
CA GLU A 23 -8.51 -11.62 3.20
C GLU A 23 -9.85 -10.96 3.55
N ILE A 24 -10.49 -10.28 2.61
CA ILE A 24 -11.80 -9.64 2.82
C ILE A 24 -12.85 -10.68 3.24
N LEU A 25 -12.95 -11.79 2.52
CA LEU A 25 -13.91 -12.85 2.84
C LEU A 25 -13.63 -13.50 4.21
N ALA A 26 -12.37 -13.65 4.60
CA ALA A 26 -12.01 -14.16 5.92
C ALA A 26 -12.46 -13.19 7.04
N LYS A 27 -12.30 -11.88 6.85
CA LYS A 27 -12.76 -10.88 7.83
C LYS A 27 -14.30 -10.79 7.88
N ILE A 28 -14.98 -10.91 6.74
CA ILE A 28 -16.46 -11.03 6.72
C ILE A 28 -16.90 -12.29 7.48
N ALA A 29 -16.21 -13.41 7.29
CA ALA A 29 -16.54 -14.64 8.00
C ALA A 29 -16.29 -14.58 9.52
N LEU A 30 -15.35 -13.74 9.94
CA LEU A 30 -15.05 -13.48 11.35
C LEU A 30 -16.18 -12.70 12.05
N HIS A 31 -16.73 -11.70 11.36
CA HIS A 31 -17.64 -10.73 11.97
C HIS A 31 -19.13 -11.00 11.72
N TYR A 32 -19.46 -11.79 10.70
CA TYR A 32 -20.86 -11.98 10.28
C TYR A 32 -21.26 -13.46 10.28
N PRO A 33 -22.50 -13.76 10.72
CA PRO A 33 -23.05 -15.11 10.64
C PRO A 33 -23.17 -15.53 9.17
N GLU A 34 -23.14 -16.83 8.92
CA GLU A 34 -23.10 -17.39 7.57
C GLU A 34 -24.20 -16.86 6.64
N ALA A 35 -25.41 -16.72 7.18
CA ALA A 35 -26.58 -16.22 6.43
C ALA A 35 -26.41 -14.78 5.90
N GLU A 36 -25.54 -13.98 6.49
CA GLU A 36 -25.33 -12.57 6.11
C GLU A 36 -24.12 -12.34 5.20
N ARG A 37 -23.19 -13.29 5.16
CA ARG A 37 -21.87 -13.12 4.51
C ARG A 37 -21.98 -12.75 3.03
N GLU A 38 -22.86 -13.40 2.30
CA GLU A 38 -23.04 -13.11 0.87
C GLU A 38 -23.57 -11.68 0.67
N THR A 39 -24.55 -11.28 1.47
CA THR A 39 -25.12 -9.92 1.42
C THR A 39 -24.07 -8.86 1.75
N VAL A 40 -23.22 -9.11 2.74
CA VAL A 40 -22.12 -8.19 3.10
C VAL A 40 -21.10 -8.14 1.96
N TRP A 41 -20.72 -9.26 1.40
CA TRP A 41 -19.80 -9.32 0.27
C TRP A 41 -20.33 -8.58 -0.95
N GLU A 42 -21.61 -8.72 -1.28
CA GLU A 42 -22.24 -7.94 -2.35
C GLU A 42 -22.19 -6.43 -2.07
N LYS A 43 -22.40 -5.99 -0.83
CA LYS A 43 -22.26 -4.57 -0.45
C LYS A 43 -20.84 -4.07 -0.67
N VAL A 44 -19.82 -4.85 -0.28
CA VAL A 44 -18.41 -4.52 -0.51
C VAL A 44 -18.13 -4.39 -2.00
N GLN A 45 -18.62 -5.30 -2.83
CA GLN A 45 -18.42 -5.23 -4.28
C GLN A 45 -19.10 -4.01 -4.91
N ARG A 46 -20.31 -3.67 -4.47
CA ARG A 46 -20.99 -2.43 -4.92
C ARG A 46 -20.22 -1.18 -4.53
N GLN A 47 -19.73 -1.13 -3.28
CA GLN A 47 -18.91 -0.02 -2.81
C GLN A 47 -17.60 0.08 -3.59
N TYR A 48 -16.99 -1.06 -3.90
CA TYR A 48 -15.79 -1.11 -4.75
C TYR A 48 -16.07 -0.56 -6.15
N ALA A 49 -17.20 -0.89 -6.77
CA ALA A 49 -17.58 -0.35 -8.07
C ALA A 49 -17.74 1.17 -8.03
N VAL A 50 -18.37 1.71 -6.97
CA VAL A 50 -18.51 3.15 -6.77
C VAL A 50 -17.14 3.80 -6.63
N TYR A 51 -16.28 3.28 -5.78
CA TYR A 51 -14.96 3.84 -5.53
C TYR A 51 -14.06 3.77 -6.76
N LEU A 52 -14.10 2.67 -7.50
CA LEU A 52 -13.33 2.55 -8.74
C LEU A 52 -13.77 3.55 -9.80
N SER A 53 -15.08 3.80 -9.94
CA SER A 53 -15.61 4.79 -10.89
C SER A 53 -15.24 6.23 -10.52
N ASP A 54 -15.01 6.49 -9.23
CA ASP A 54 -14.63 7.80 -8.71
C ASP A 54 -13.10 7.99 -8.56
N TRP A 55 -12.33 6.94 -8.86
CA TRP A 55 -10.88 7.03 -8.87
C TRP A 55 -10.42 7.88 -10.06
N ARG A 56 -9.63 8.92 -9.79
CA ARG A 56 -9.28 9.91 -10.81
C ARG A 56 -8.24 9.44 -11.83
N THR A 57 -7.37 8.51 -11.43
CA THR A 57 -6.34 7.97 -12.30
C THR A 57 -6.90 6.80 -13.09
N ASP A 58 -6.71 6.79 -14.41
CA ASP A 58 -7.03 5.62 -15.23
C ASP A 58 -5.98 4.52 -14.99
N LEU A 59 -6.39 3.50 -14.28
CA LEU A 59 -5.54 2.34 -13.98
C LEU A 59 -5.44 1.34 -15.15
N GLY A 60 -6.19 1.58 -16.25
CA GLY A 60 -6.15 0.75 -17.47
C GLY A 60 -6.68 -0.67 -17.29
N GLY A 61 -7.43 -0.92 -16.23
CA GLY A 61 -8.14 -2.17 -15.99
C GLY A 61 -7.26 -3.42 -15.97
N LYS A 62 -7.84 -4.53 -16.34
CA LYS A 62 -7.21 -5.86 -16.31
C LYS A 62 -5.88 -5.94 -17.08
N LYS A 63 -5.75 -5.18 -18.16
CA LYS A 63 -4.51 -5.16 -18.97
C LYS A 63 -3.31 -4.67 -18.16
N ASN A 64 -3.53 -3.73 -17.27
CA ASN A 64 -2.47 -3.09 -16.49
C ASN A 64 -2.33 -3.66 -15.09
N PHE A 65 -3.29 -4.46 -14.62
CA PHE A 65 -3.23 -5.09 -13.31
C PHE A 65 -1.89 -5.79 -13.04
N HIS A 66 -1.35 -6.49 -14.03
CA HIS A 66 -0.07 -7.19 -13.92
C HIS A 66 1.16 -6.29 -14.14
N ASN A 67 0.96 -5.04 -14.50
CA ASN A 67 2.03 -4.09 -14.80
C ASN A 67 2.36 -3.13 -13.62
N GLY A 68 1.94 -3.46 -12.41
CA GLY A 68 2.33 -2.75 -11.19
C GLY A 68 1.22 -1.94 -10.52
N VAL A 69 0.06 -1.76 -11.15
CA VAL A 69 -1.08 -1.05 -10.52
C VAL A 69 -1.99 -1.99 -9.70
N GLY A 70 -1.67 -3.28 -9.63
CA GLY A 70 -2.46 -4.26 -8.89
C GLY A 70 -2.66 -3.91 -7.42
N GLY A 71 -1.62 -3.39 -6.77
CA GLY A 71 -1.69 -2.93 -5.38
C GLY A 71 -2.70 -1.79 -5.18
N THR A 72 -2.88 -0.91 -6.16
CA THR A 72 -3.88 0.16 -6.10
C THR A 72 -5.31 -0.41 -6.12
N TYR A 73 -5.57 -1.43 -6.93
CA TYR A 73 -6.86 -2.11 -6.94
C TYR A 73 -7.15 -2.80 -5.59
N ASP A 74 -6.16 -3.44 -5.00
CA ASP A 74 -6.29 -4.08 -3.67
C ASP A 74 -6.55 -3.02 -2.59
N CYS A 75 -5.88 -1.87 -2.63
CA CYS A 75 -6.12 -0.73 -1.74
C CYS A 75 -7.57 -0.22 -1.83
N ILE A 76 -8.12 -0.04 -3.05
CA ILE A 76 -9.52 0.36 -3.26
C ILE A 76 -10.47 -0.69 -2.67
N ALA A 77 -10.16 -1.97 -2.82
CA ALA A 77 -10.98 -3.06 -2.29
C ALA A 77 -10.99 -3.08 -0.76
N ILE A 78 -9.84 -2.86 -0.11
CA ILE A 78 -9.74 -2.77 1.35
C ILE A 78 -10.49 -1.53 1.88
N MET A 79 -10.35 -0.38 1.23
CA MET A 79 -11.12 0.83 1.57
C MET A 79 -12.63 0.56 1.48
N SER A 80 -13.06 -0.19 0.45
CA SER A 80 -14.47 -0.54 0.25
C SER A 80 -14.98 -1.47 1.35
N TYR A 81 -14.18 -2.49 1.72
CA TYR A 81 -14.47 -3.36 2.85
C TYR A 81 -14.60 -2.56 4.14
N TYR A 82 -13.62 -1.68 4.42
CA TYR A 82 -13.61 -0.86 5.62
C TYR A 82 -14.89 -0.03 5.75
N VAL A 83 -15.31 0.67 4.71
CA VAL A 83 -16.51 1.51 4.76
C VAL A 83 -17.77 0.69 5.04
N VAL A 84 -17.91 -0.47 4.40
CA VAL A 84 -19.08 -1.33 4.58
C VAL A 84 -19.10 -1.98 5.96
N CYS A 85 -17.93 -2.34 6.49
CA CYS A 85 -17.78 -3.10 7.73
C CYS A 85 -17.22 -2.25 8.89
N LYS A 86 -17.21 -0.90 8.77
CA LYS A 86 -16.56 0.02 9.73
C LYS A 86 -16.99 -0.22 11.18
N ALA A 87 -18.24 -0.59 11.40
CA ALA A 87 -18.78 -0.79 12.75
C ALA A 87 -18.15 -1.99 13.50
N VAL A 88 -17.56 -2.93 12.77
CA VAL A 88 -17.01 -4.19 13.32
C VAL A 88 -15.53 -4.38 13.04
N THR A 89 -14.94 -3.55 12.17
CA THR A 89 -13.54 -3.66 11.74
C THR A 89 -12.65 -2.76 12.56
N SER A 90 -11.61 -3.32 13.15
CA SER A 90 -10.58 -2.55 13.86
C SER A 90 -9.47 -2.07 12.93
N PHE A 91 -8.78 -1.01 13.34
CA PHE A 91 -7.56 -0.54 12.67
C PHE A 91 -6.53 -1.67 12.48
N ARG A 92 -6.31 -2.47 13.53
CA ARG A 92 -5.34 -3.58 13.50
C ARG A 92 -5.69 -4.64 12.44
N GLU A 93 -6.98 -4.88 12.22
CA GLU A 93 -7.39 -5.85 11.19
C GLU A 93 -7.08 -5.37 9.78
N ILE A 94 -7.20 -4.07 9.50
CA ILE A 94 -6.80 -3.51 8.21
C ILE A 94 -5.27 -3.59 8.03
N GLU A 95 -4.51 -3.27 9.08
CA GLU A 95 -3.06 -3.39 9.08
C GLU A 95 -2.62 -4.86 8.81
N GLU A 96 -3.26 -5.84 9.45
CA GLU A 96 -3.03 -7.28 9.20
C GLU A 96 -3.39 -7.70 7.76
N MET A 97 -4.47 -7.19 7.21
CA MET A 97 -4.83 -7.47 5.81
C MET A 97 -3.74 -7.01 4.86
N GLU A 98 -3.24 -5.78 5.01
CA GLU A 98 -2.13 -5.26 4.21
C GLU A 98 -0.84 -6.06 4.41
N GLU A 99 -0.50 -6.37 5.65
CA GLU A 99 0.65 -7.22 5.95
C GLU A 99 0.54 -8.59 5.25
N ASN A 100 -0.63 -9.21 5.26
CA ASN A 100 -0.88 -10.50 4.60
C ASN A 100 -0.78 -10.44 3.08
N LEU A 101 -1.07 -9.30 2.48
CA LEU A 101 -0.96 -9.09 1.03
C LEU A 101 0.49 -8.83 0.59
N ILE A 102 1.21 -8.01 1.32
CA ILE A 102 2.51 -7.46 0.91
C ILE A 102 3.67 -8.31 1.40
N LEU A 103 3.70 -8.66 2.69
CA LEU A 103 4.86 -9.32 3.31
C LEU A 103 5.21 -10.70 2.74
N PRO A 104 4.29 -11.54 2.21
CA PRO A 104 4.67 -12.81 1.60
C PRO A 104 5.67 -12.66 0.45
N THR A 105 5.61 -11.56 -0.29
CA THR A 105 6.58 -11.25 -1.37
C THR A 105 7.94 -10.94 -0.78
N PHE A 106 8.00 -10.10 0.25
CA PHE A 106 9.25 -9.71 0.91
C PHE A 106 9.88 -10.85 1.70
N ARG A 107 9.09 -11.74 2.31
CA ARG A 107 9.61 -12.95 3.00
C ARG A 107 10.42 -13.86 2.07
N LYS A 108 10.12 -13.88 0.78
CA LYS A 108 10.93 -14.61 -0.23
C LYS A 108 12.29 -13.97 -0.46
N LEU A 109 12.44 -12.70 -0.12
CA LEU A 109 13.64 -11.89 -0.29
C LEU A 109 14.47 -11.74 1.00
N LYS A 110 14.17 -12.51 2.05
CA LYS A 110 14.85 -12.43 3.36
C LYS A 110 16.38 -12.64 3.32
N PHE A 111 16.93 -13.10 2.20
CA PHE A 111 18.38 -13.22 1.96
C PHE A 111 19.03 -11.89 1.56
N VAL A 112 18.24 -10.87 1.24
CA VAL A 112 18.71 -9.52 0.95
C VAL A 112 19.14 -8.87 2.27
N ASP A 113 20.33 -8.29 2.28
CA ASP A 113 20.91 -7.64 3.45
C ASP A 113 21.36 -6.22 3.07
N CYS A 114 20.49 -5.25 3.34
CA CYS A 114 20.73 -3.84 2.98
C CYS A 114 21.83 -3.14 3.80
N ASN A 115 22.43 -3.83 4.79
CA ASN A 115 23.68 -3.37 5.37
C ASN A 115 24.86 -3.48 4.39
N LYS A 116 24.74 -4.30 3.33
CA LYS A 116 25.77 -4.50 2.31
C LYS A 116 25.54 -3.57 1.11
N PRO A 117 26.57 -2.83 0.64
CA PRO A 117 26.44 -1.89 -0.47
C PRO A 117 25.89 -2.51 -1.75
N PHE A 118 26.21 -3.77 -2.04
CA PHE A 118 25.68 -4.50 -3.20
C PHE A 118 24.15 -4.57 -3.19
N TRP A 119 23.55 -4.97 -2.05
CA TRP A 119 22.11 -5.09 -1.93
C TRP A 119 21.43 -3.73 -1.90
N ARG A 120 22.02 -2.72 -1.24
CA ARG A 120 21.51 -1.34 -1.30
C ARG A 120 21.45 -0.82 -2.74
N LYS A 121 22.52 -1.03 -3.53
CA LYS A 121 22.55 -0.64 -4.95
C LYS A 121 21.49 -1.38 -5.77
N LEU A 122 21.22 -2.64 -5.47
CA LEU A 122 20.17 -3.40 -6.15
C LEU A 122 18.78 -2.86 -5.78
N MET A 123 18.55 -2.57 -4.51
CA MET A 123 17.31 -1.94 -4.03
C MET A 123 17.10 -0.57 -4.67
N TYR A 124 18.13 0.27 -4.73
CA TYR A 124 18.06 1.54 -5.45
C TYR A 124 17.59 1.37 -6.90
N LYS A 125 18.16 0.39 -7.62
CA LYS A 125 17.71 0.08 -9.00
C LYS A 125 16.24 -0.33 -9.07
N ALA A 126 15.74 -1.02 -8.04
CA ALA A 126 14.32 -1.36 -7.96
C ALA A 126 13.44 -0.12 -7.79
N PHE A 127 13.85 0.86 -6.98
CA PHE A 127 13.14 2.14 -6.84
C PHE A 127 13.18 2.98 -8.13
N VAL A 128 14.33 3.03 -8.82
CA VAL A 128 14.41 3.69 -10.14
C VAL A 128 13.45 3.04 -11.15
N ARG A 129 13.34 1.71 -11.11
CA ARG A 129 12.37 0.99 -11.95
C ARG A 129 10.92 1.28 -11.54
N ALA A 130 10.63 1.35 -10.24
CA ALA A 130 9.30 1.73 -9.74
C ALA A 130 8.93 3.14 -10.20
N LYS A 131 9.86 4.11 -10.11
CA LYS A 131 9.66 5.45 -10.66
C LYS A 131 9.29 5.43 -12.15
N SER A 132 9.99 4.64 -12.95
CA SER A 132 9.64 4.51 -14.37
C SER A 132 8.24 3.93 -14.60
N GLY A 133 7.75 3.12 -13.67
CA GLY A 133 6.37 2.65 -13.66
C GLY A 133 5.39 3.79 -13.36
N CYS A 134 5.66 4.58 -12.31
CA CYS A 134 4.85 5.75 -11.95
C CYS A 134 4.79 6.76 -13.11
N ASP A 135 5.94 7.07 -13.72
CA ASP A 135 6.02 7.98 -14.87
C ASP A 135 5.17 7.49 -16.06
N LYS A 136 5.11 6.18 -16.27
CA LYS A 136 4.36 5.58 -17.38
C LYS A 136 2.85 5.64 -17.17
N TRP A 137 2.40 5.44 -15.92
CA TRP A 137 0.97 5.34 -15.60
C TRP A 137 0.39 6.64 -15.06
N HIS A 138 1.26 7.61 -14.71
CA HIS A 138 0.87 8.91 -14.15
C HIS A 138 -0.06 8.79 -12.92
N ASP A 139 0.13 7.70 -12.13
CA ASP A 139 -0.66 7.46 -10.93
C ASP A 139 0.00 8.02 -9.66
N TYR A 140 1.30 7.80 -9.51
CA TYR A 140 2.10 8.38 -8.43
C TYR A 140 3.14 9.33 -9.02
N GLU A 141 3.34 10.47 -8.40
CA GLU A 141 4.50 11.32 -8.70
C GLU A 141 5.65 10.93 -7.78
N MET A 142 6.65 10.27 -8.34
CA MET A 142 7.81 9.76 -7.61
C MET A 142 9.10 10.39 -8.09
N SER A 143 9.94 10.82 -7.15
CA SER A 143 11.33 11.17 -7.40
C SER A 143 12.27 10.23 -6.65
N VAL A 144 13.45 9.96 -7.22
CA VAL A 144 14.50 9.14 -6.61
C VAL A 144 15.80 9.91 -6.70
N ALA A 145 16.42 10.20 -5.56
CA ALA A 145 17.70 10.89 -5.52
C ALA A 145 18.83 10.03 -6.12
N PRO A 146 19.89 10.62 -6.66
CA PRO A 146 21.05 9.88 -7.15
C PRO A 146 21.63 8.96 -6.07
N TYR A 147 22.09 7.78 -6.46
CA TYR A 147 22.71 6.83 -5.54
C TYR A 147 24.09 7.27 -5.10
N GLU A 148 24.29 7.31 -3.80
CA GLU A 148 25.60 7.51 -3.16
C GLU A 148 25.89 6.31 -2.25
N THR A 149 27.08 5.71 -2.35
CA THR A 149 27.41 4.45 -1.67
C THR A 149 27.36 4.58 -0.14
N ASP A 150 27.76 5.74 0.37
CA ASP A 150 27.91 6.01 1.81
C ASP A 150 26.69 6.69 2.44
N LYS A 151 25.63 6.90 1.66
CA LYS A 151 24.39 7.50 2.12
C LYS A 151 23.22 6.54 2.05
N PRO A 152 22.19 6.73 2.87
CA PRO A 152 20.88 6.08 2.68
C PRO A 152 20.32 6.36 1.29
N ILE A 153 19.48 5.46 0.81
CA ILE A 153 18.68 5.69 -0.42
C ILE A 153 17.55 6.66 -0.05
N TYR A 154 17.39 7.71 -0.84
CA TYR A 154 16.25 8.62 -0.68
C TYR A 154 15.36 8.61 -1.91
N TYR A 155 14.07 8.55 -1.67
CA TYR A 155 13.02 8.81 -2.66
C TYR A 155 11.81 9.44 -1.99
N GLU A 156 10.96 10.07 -2.78
CA GLU A 156 9.73 10.66 -2.27
C GLU A 156 8.59 10.52 -3.28
N PHE A 157 7.38 10.55 -2.75
CA PHE A 157 6.17 10.77 -3.54
C PHE A 157 5.62 12.15 -3.24
N THR A 158 5.42 12.97 -4.26
CA THR A 158 4.77 14.29 -4.17
C THR A 158 3.28 14.21 -4.49
N ALA A 159 2.84 13.11 -5.12
CA ALA A 159 1.44 12.78 -5.27
C ALA A 159 1.22 11.29 -5.00
N CYS A 160 0.19 10.99 -4.23
CA CYS A 160 -0.27 9.64 -3.92
C CYS A 160 -1.78 9.55 -4.17
N PRO A 161 -2.23 8.87 -5.21
CA PRO A 161 -3.65 8.74 -5.53
C PRO A 161 -4.48 8.14 -4.40
N ALA A 162 -3.89 7.20 -3.63
CA ALA A 162 -4.55 6.60 -2.48
C ALA A 162 -4.79 7.62 -1.36
N ALA A 163 -3.81 8.48 -1.06
CA ALA A 163 -3.96 9.55 -0.08
C ALA A 163 -4.99 10.59 -0.54
N GLU A 164 -4.92 11.03 -1.80
CA GLU A 164 -5.89 11.95 -2.38
C GLU A 164 -7.32 11.39 -2.31
N PHE A 165 -7.48 10.13 -2.68
CA PHE A 165 -8.76 9.44 -2.62
C PHE A 165 -9.28 9.35 -1.17
N ALA A 166 -8.42 8.94 -0.23
CA ALA A 166 -8.78 8.84 1.18
C ALA A 166 -9.21 10.20 1.77
N ILE A 167 -8.51 11.28 1.44
CA ILE A 167 -8.87 12.64 1.87
C ILE A 167 -10.26 13.03 1.31
N ARG A 168 -10.51 12.82 0.03
CA ARG A 168 -11.79 13.14 -0.61
C ARG A 168 -12.97 12.36 -0.03
N HIS A 169 -12.74 11.13 0.40
CA HIS A 169 -13.77 10.23 0.91
C HIS A 169 -13.83 10.14 2.43
N GLY A 170 -13.04 10.93 3.16
CA GLY A 170 -13.00 10.89 4.63
C GLY A 170 -12.49 9.57 5.21
N LEU A 171 -11.50 8.96 4.54
CA LEU A 171 -10.89 7.66 4.89
C LEU A 171 -9.46 7.81 5.42
N THR A 172 -9.09 8.99 5.89
CA THR A 172 -7.73 9.25 6.39
C THR A 172 -7.41 8.45 7.66
N ASP A 173 -8.43 8.04 8.39
CA ASP A 173 -8.34 7.23 9.62
C ASP A 173 -7.77 5.81 9.39
N ILE A 174 -7.89 5.25 8.18
CA ILE A 174 -7.30 3.94 7.85
C ILE A 174 -5.97 4.02 7.10
N MET A 175 -5.59 5.21 6.64
CA MET A 175 -4.36 5.35 5.86
C MET A 175 -3.10 4.90 6.61
N PRO A 176 -2.97 5.11 7.94
CA PRO A 176 -1.82 4.56 8.65
C PRO A 176 -1.71 3.03 8.52
N ALA A 177 -2.84 2.30 8.58
CA ALA A 177 -2.86 0.86 8.42
C ALA A 177 -2.35 0.41 7.04
N LEU A 178 -2.71 1.15 5.98
CA LEU A 178 -2.26 0.89 4.61
C LEU A 178 -0.78 1.28 4.38
N CYS A 179 -0.31 2.36 5.02
CA CYS A 179 1.04 2.90 4.79
C CYS A 179 2.12 2.26 5.68
N ASN A 180 1.76 1.71 6.85
CA ASN A 180 2.75 1.19 7.80
C ASN A 180 3.43 -0.11 7.33
N VAL A 181 2.82 -0.82 6.39
CA VAL A 181 3.39 -2.05 5.81
C VAL A 181 4.75 -1.80 5.13
N ASP A 182 5.02 -0.57 4.70
CA ASP A 182 6.33 -0.18 4.15
C ASP A 182 7.45 -0.43 5.15
N TYR A 183 7.25 -0.10 6.42
CA TYR A 183 8.22 -0.37 7.49
C TYR A 183 8.47 -1.86 7.67
N ALA A 184 7.40 -2.64 7.81
CA ALA A 184 7.49 -4.09 7.97
C ALA A 184 8.13 -4.78 6.76
N SER A 185 7.90 -4.26 5.55
CA SER A 185 8.51 -4.75 4.32
C SER A 185 10.03 -4.56 4.31
N MET A 186 10.49 -3.38 4.72
CA MET A 186 11.92 -3.06 4.77
C MET A 186 12.64 -3.89 5.84
N GLU A 187 12.02 -4.12 6.99
CA GLU A 187 12.59 -4.95 8.05
C GLU A 187 12.94 -6.37 7.59
N LEU A 188 12.15 -6.94 6.69
CA LEU A 188 12.43 -8.27 6.11
C LEU A 188 13.67 -8.30 5.20
N LEU A 189 14.20 -7.14 4.82
CA LEU A 189 15.37 -6.98 3.94
C LEU A 189 16.61 -6.50 4.70
N HIS A 190 16.63 -6.62 6.04
CA HIS A 190 17.64 -5.97 6.88
C HIS A 190 17.83 -4.49 6.55
N ALA A 191 16.71 -3.82 6.29
CA ALA A 191 16.64 -2.40 6.06
C ALA A 191 15.71 -1.74 7.08
N LYS A 192 15.84 -0.44 7.22
CA LYS A 192 14.91 0.41 7.96
C LYS A 192 14.44 1.54 7.05
N LEU A 193 13.16 1.82 7.17
CA LEU A 193 12.56 3.01 6.61
C LEU A 193 12.62 4.13 7.66
N VAL A 194 13.03 5.30 7.21
CA VAL A 194 12.85 6.57 7.94
C VAL A 194 11.93 7.43 7.11
N ARG A 195 10.80 7.83 7.70
CA ARG A 195 9.76 8.64 7.09
C ARG A 195 9.24 9.66 8.10
N THR A 196 9.24 10.94 7.75
CA THR A 196 8.82 12.03 8.64
C THR A 196 7.43 12.56 8.29
N THR A 197 7.03 12.47 7.02
CA THR A 197 5.76 12.99 6.52
C THR A 197 5.10 12.01 5.54
N THR A 198 3.80 12.19 5.31
CA THR A 198 3.02 11.45 4.32
C THR A 198 2.18 12.39 3.47
N CYS A 199 1.75 11.94 2.29
CA CYS A 199 0.83 12.71 1.44
C CYS A 199 -0.53 12.94 2.12
N VAL A 200 -0.87 12.20 3.17
CA VAL A 200 -2.08 12.42 3.96
C VAL A 200 -1.98 13.68 4.81
N ASP A 201 -0.76 14.05 5.25
CA ASP A 201 -0.53 15.27 6.05
C ASP A 201 -0.44 16.53 5.20
N GLY A 202 -0.33 16.38 3.90
CA GLY A 202 -0.46 17.51 3.02
C GLY A 202 0.56 17.74 1.94
N CYS A 203 1.78 17.17 1.95
CA CYS A 203 2.71 17.53 0.87
C CYS A 203 3.45 16.38 0.21
N ARG A 204 3.93 15.41 0.95
CA ARG A 204 4.73 14.30 0.38
C ARG A 204 4.88 13.13 1.34
N CYS A 205 5.21 11.98 0.79
CA CYS A 205 5.79 10.87 1.55
C CYS A 205 7.30 10.88 1.30
N ASP A 206 8.08 11.11 2.33
CA ASP A 206 9.55 11.04 2.28
C ASP A 206 10.02 9.66 2.74
N TYR A 207 10.89 9.05 1.96
CA TYR A 207 11.41 7.72 2.24
C TYR A 207 12.94 7.73 2.22
N THR A 208 13.54 7.54 3.39
CA THR A 208 14.97 7.29 3.52
C THR A 208 15.17 5.83 3.92
N ILE A 209 15.88 5.05 3.10
CA ILE A 209 16.12 3.64 3.33
C ILE A 209 17.59 3.41 3.63
N CYS A 210 17.87 2.85 4.80
CA CYS A 210 19.21 2.46 5.23
C CYS A 210 19.24 1.00 5.71
N GLY A 211 20.42 0.46 6.01
CA GLY A 211 20.54 -0.83 6.68
C GLY A 211 20.02 -0.76 8.11
N ASP A 212 19.58 -1.89 8.68
CA ASP A 212 19.07 -1.97 10.06
C ASP A 212 20.14 -1.72 11.14
N LYS A 213 21.42 -1.64 10.73
CA LYS A 213 22.58 -1.33 11.59
C LYS A 213 23.18 0.05 11.30
N ASP A 214 22.57 0.83 10.44
CA ASP A 214 23.07 2.14 10.04
C ASP A 214 23.04 3.12 11.23
N PRO A 215 24.14 3.84 11.52
CA PRO A 215 24.16 4.85 12.58
C PRO A 215 23.13 5.98 12.39
N TYR A 216 22.70 6.25 11.16
CA TYR A 216 21.64 7.20 10.83
C TYR A 216 20.36 6.99 11.68
N LEU A 217 20.04 5.75 12.03
CA LEU A 217 18.85 5.41 12.82
C LEU A 217 18.89 5.94 14.27
N LYS A 218 20.07 6.22 14.82
CA LYS A 218 20.21 6.77 16.18
C LYS A 218 19.67 8.20 16.28
N GLU A 219 19.78 8.95 15.18
CA GLU A 219 19.31 10.34 15.09
C GLU A 219 17.85 10.42 14.65
N HIS A 220 17.32 9.30 14.14
CA HIS A 220 15.96 9.22 13.61
C HIS A 220 15.14 8.09 14.28
N PRO A 221 14.88 8.16 15.60
CA PRO A 221 14.12 7.13 16.31
C PRO A 221 12.69 7.03 15.77
N GLU A 222 12.24 5.81 15.62
CA GLU A 222 10.87 5.51 15.18
C GLU A 222 9.87 5.75 16.33
N TYR A 223 8.70 6.24 15.99
CA TYR A 223 7.54 6.35 16.89
C TYR A 223 6.24 6.14 16.10
N ARG A 224 5.16 5.96 16.81
CA ARG A 224 3.81 5.97 16.22
C ARG A 224 3.12 7.27 16.64
N ASP A 225 2.61 8.03 15.68
CA ASP A 225 1.88 9.27 15.97
C ASP A 225 0.44 9.01 16.45
N GLU A 226 -0.28 10.07 16.81
CA GLU A 226 -1.66 9.99 17.30
C GLU A 226 -2.63 9.45 16.25
N ALA A 227 -2.36 9.65 14.97
CA ALA A 227 -3.17 9.10 13.87
C ALA A 227 -2.85 7.63 13.59
N GLY A 228 -1.76 7.07 14.16
CA GLY A 228 -1.35 5.69 14.00
C GLY A 228 -0.27 5.45 12.96
N PHE A 229 0.26 6.48 12.28
CA PHE A 229 1.39 6.33 11.37
C PHE A 229 2.67 5.98 12.10
N ARG A 230 3.43 5.04 11.58
CA ARG A 230 4.85 4.86 11.93
C ARG A 230 5.64 5.98 11.26
N ARG A 231 6.43 6.68 12.05
CA ARG A 231 7.24 7.84 11.64
C ARG A 231 8.58 7.83 12.35
N ASN A 232 9.46 8.72 11.91
CA ASN A 232 10.74 9.00 12.55
C ASN A 232 10.85 10.49 12.89
N LYS A 233 11.61 10.76 13.96
CA LYS A 233 11.91 12.14 14.36
C LYS A 233 12.98 12.76 13.47
#